data_767687ba4d36b78e967a9ce72742df5f
#
_entry.id   767687ba4d36b78e967a9ce72742df5f
#
_cell.length_a   1.000
_cell.length_b   1.000
_cell.length_c   1.000
_cell.angle_alpha   90.00
_cell.angle_beta   90.00
_cell.angle_gamma   90.00
#
_symmetry.space_group_name_H-M   'P 1'
#
loop_
_entity.id
_entity.type
_entity.pdbx_description
1 polymer ?
#
loop_
_entity_poly.entity_id
_entity_poly.type
_entity_poly.pdbx_seq_one_letter_code
_entity_poly.pdbx_strand_id
1 'polypeptide(L)'
;MKIAYMLGSLNRGGMETLLLDVFKNARIAEYSFIGIHRKGGKYQSEFYDTRLMEQCSPRRGNYIGYLLRLRKLLITNGITIVHAQQYIDGLYAKLACIGTGIKVIETFHGYDFGVGKWNRLLIKLSIKMADAVFFVSNSQKEYYRKAYNLKCDKKISVVYNGVNFDKLQKRSPLLPSATSKLKFGTVGNFVPVREQNSLCRFLKLLKDRGVDFDFFFVGARSEKEPWQYDDCVQYCQNNGLADCVHFLGSRNDVPQLLESWDAFVYSTDHDTFGIAVIEAIASGLPTFVNDWEVMREITLNGTLATLYKTKDEADLLEKFMLFLQNRDSEWQKACDKADIAREIYSIKRHLQNLNTIYQRINTLK
;
A
#
# COMPACT_ATOMS: atom_id res chain seq x y z
N MET A 1 2.31 -24.44 -13.37
CA MET A 1 1.96 -23.95 -12.02
C MET A 1 0.74 -23.04 -12.13
N LYS A 2 -0.30 -23.31 -11.35
CA LYS A 2 -1.53 -22.47 -11.33
C LYS A 2 -1.84 -22.01 -9.91
N ILE A 3 -2.03 -20.72 -9.74
CA ILE A 3 -2.19 -20.04 -8.44
C ILE A 3 -3.66 -19.69 -8.22
N ALA A 4 -4.17 -19.81 -7.00
CA ALA A 4 -5.43 -19.20 -6.60
C ALA A 4 -5.15 -18.06 -5.61
N TYR A 5 -5.43 -16.81 -6.00
CA TYR A 5 -5.44 -15.69 -5.08
C TYR A 5 -6.75 -15.67 -4.29
N MET A 6 -6.68 -15.70 -2.96
CA MET A 6 -7.87 -15.62 -2.12
C MET A 6 -8.01 -14.26 -1.45
N LEU A 7 -9.18 -13.62 -1.65
CA LEU A 7 -9.53 -12.30 -1.15
C LEU A 7 -10.76 -12.36 -0.23
N GLY A 8 -10.72 -11.61 0.86
CA GLY A 8 -11.86 -11.49 1.76
C GLY A 8 -13.06 -10.75 1.13
N SER A 9 -12.76 -9.64 0.44
CA SER A 9 -13.75 -8.80 -0.25
C SER A 9 -13.11 -8.12 -1.46
N LEU A 10 -13.94 -7.52 -2.30
CA LEU A 10 -13.52 -6.71 -3.45
C LEU A 10 -13.79 -5.21 -3.18
N ASN A 11 -13.61 -4.76 -1.94
CA ASN A 11 -13.76 -3.36 -1.59
C ASN A 11 -12.57 -2.53 -2.10
N ARG A 12 -12.68 -1.21 -2.01
CA ARG A 12 -11.61 -0.30 -2.41
C ARG A 12 -10.62 -0.13 -1.26
N GLY A 13 -9.39 -0.59 -1.46
CA GLY A 13 -8.28 -0.49 -0.51
C GLY A 13 -6.93 -0.72 -1.20
N GLY A 14 -5.82 -0.49 -0.50
CA GLY A 14 -4.48 -0.64 -1.08
C GLY A 14 -4.17 -2.07 -1.53
N MET A 15 -4.59 -3.08 -0.76
CA MET A 15 -4.44 -4.49 -1.11
C MET A 15 -5.25 -4.85 -2.38
N GLU A 16 -6.51 -4.44 -2.43
CA GLU A 16 -7.37 -4.73 -3.56
C GLU A 16 -6.91 -4.00 -4.82
N THR A 17 -6.39 -2.78 -4.71
CA THR A 17 -5.78 -2.03 -5.83
C THR A 17 -4.57 -2.77 -6.37
N LEU A 18 -3.64 -3.19 -5.51
CA LEU A 18 -2.49 -4.00 -5.91
C LEU A 18 -2.92 -5.27 -6.65
N LEU A 19 -3.89 -6.02 -6.09
CA LEU A 19 -4.35 -7.25 -6.72
C LEU A 19 -5.08 -7.01 -8.03
N LEU A 20 -5.86 -5.94 -8.13
CA LEU A 20 -6.48 -5.55 -9.41
C LEU A 20 -5.41 -5.26 -10.46
N ASP A 21 -4.32 -4.61 -10.10
CA ASP A 21 -3.18 -4.38 -10.99
C ASP A 21 -2.47 -5.70 -11.36
N VAL A 22 -2.28 -6.63 -10.42
CA VAL A 22 -1.80 -8.00 -10.72
C VAL A 22 -2.71 -8.68 -11.73
N PHE A 23 -4.03 -8.61 -11.54
CA PHE A 23 -5.01 -9.25 -12.43
C PHE A 23 -5.04 -8.62 -13.83
N LYS A 24 -4.97 -7.30 -13.92
CA LYS A 24 -4.89 -6.57 -15.21
C LYS A 24 -3.59 -6.85 -15.95
N ASN A 25 -2.52 -7.16 -15.23
CA ASN A 25 -1.20 -7.48 -15.76
C ASN A 25 -0.92 -8.99 -15.84
N ALA A 26 -1.96 -9.84 -15.86
CA ALA A 26 -1.84 -11.29 -15.89
C ALA A 26 -0.95 -11.83 -17.02
N ARG A 27 -0.87 -11.10 -18.16
CA ARG A 27 -0.02 -11.48 -19.32
C ARG A 27 1.48 -11.38 -19.03
N ILE A 28 1.89 -10.56 -18.03
CA ILE A 28 3.29 -10.42 -17.64
C ILE A 28 3.68 -11.50 -16.62
N ALA A 29 2.71 -12.10 -15.94
CA ALA A 29 2.97 -13.18 -15.00
C ALA A 29 3.41 -14.46 -15.75
N GLU A 30 4.49 -15.06 -15.31
CA GLU A 30 5.01 -16.31 -15.85
C GLU A 30 4.29 -17.55 -15.28
N TYR A 31 3.12 -17.35 -14.70
CA TYR A 31 2.26 -18.38 -14.11
C TYR A 31 0.78 -18.04 -14.38
N SER A 32 -0.05 -19.05 -14.50
CA SER A 32 -1.50 -18.84 -14.60
C SER A 32 -2.12 -18.72 -13.22
N PHE A 33 -3.19 -17.93 -13.10
CA PHE A 33 -3.89 -17.77 -11.83
C PHE A 33 -5.38 -17.48 -12.00
N ILE A 34 -6.12 -17.68 -10.91
CA ILE A 34 -7.50 -17.24 -10.72
C ILE A 34 -7.63 -16.50 -9.41
N GLY A 35 -8.67 -15.68 -9.26
CA GLY A 35 -9.05 -15.05 -8.00
C GLY A 35 -10.27 -15.72 -7.41
N ILE A 36 -10.25 -15.94 -6.11
CA ILE A 36 -11.39 -16.46 -5.35
C ILE A 36 -11.72 -15.45 -4.26
N HIS A 37 -12.95 -14.92 -4.27
CA HIS A 37 -13.37 -13.97 -3.25
C HIS A 37 -14.57 -14.46 -2.43
N ARG A 38 -14.65 -14.02 -1.16
CA ARG A 38 -15.76 -14.37 -0.27
C ARG A 38 -16.92 -13.39 -0.34
N LYS A 39 -16.65 -12.10 -0.50
CA LYS A 39 -17.64 -11.01 -0.53
C LYS A 39 -17.38 -10.11 -1.73
N GLY A 40 -18.44 -9.56 -2.31
CA GLY A 40 -18.32 -8.49 -3.30
C GLY A 40 -17.76 -7.19 -2.72
N GLY A 41 -17.76 -6.13 -3.52
CA GLY A 41 -17.27 -4.82 -3.12
C GLY A 41 -17.26 -3.82 -4.28
N LYS A 42 -16.72 -2.62 -4.02
CA LYS A 42 -16.72 -1.51 -4.97
C LYS A 42 -15.89 -1.78 -6.25
N TYR A 43 -14.90 -2.68 -6.18
CA TYR A 43 -14.07 -3.09 -7.34
C TYR A 43 -14.57 -4.38 -8.02
N GLN A 44 -15.78 -4.83 -7.71
CA GLN A 44 -16.28 -6.10 -8.25
C GLN A 44 -16.34 -6.12 -9.77
N SER A 45 -16.85 -5.06 -10.41
CA SER A 45 -16.91 -4.95 -11.87
C SER A 45 -15.52 -5.07 -12.48
N GLU A 46 -14.57 -4.27 -12.01
CA GLU A 46 -13.21 -4.22 -12.55
C GLU A 46 -12.46 -5.56 -12.41
N PHE A 47 -12.67 -6.28 -11.30
CA PHE A 47 -12.13 -7.62 -11.14
C PHE A 47 -12.78 -8.63 -12.09
N TYR A 48 -14.09 -8.58 -12.27
CA TYR A 48 -14.80 -9.50 -13.18
C TYR A 48 -14.50 -9.24 -14.65
N ASP A 49 -14.19 -8.01 -15.03
CA ASP A 49 -13.73 -7.65 -16.38
C ASP A 49 -12.43 -8.39 -16.76
N THR A 50 -11.61 -8.81 -15.78
CA THR A 50 -10.42 -9.64 -16.02
C THR A 50 -10.73 -11.07 -16.42
N ARG A 51 -11.96 -11.54 -16.21
CA ARG A 51 -12.45 -12.93 -16.46
C ARG A 51 -11.69 -14.01 -15.67
N LEU A 52 -11.02 -13.64 -14.59
CA LEU A 52 -10.20 -14.52 -13.75
C LEU A 52 -10.81 -14.77 -12.37
N MET A 53 -12.03 -14.25 -12.10
CA MET A 53 -12.63 -14.26 -10.76
C MET A 53 -13.69 -15.33 -10.59
N GLU A 54 -13.67 -15.99 -9.42
CA GLU A 54 -14.71 -16.88 -8.95
C GLU A 54 -15.17 -16.52 -7.53
N GLN A 55 -16.46 -16.65 -7.26
CA GLN A 55 -16.99 -16.43 -5.92
C GLN A 55 -17.16 -17.75 -5.17
N CYS A 56 -16.54 -17.84 -4.00
CA CYS A 56 -16.74 -18.94 -3.07
C CYS A 56 -16.90 -18.40 -1.64
N SER A 57 -18.14 -18.44 -1.12
CA SER A 57 -18.51 -17.83 0.15
C SER A 57 -18.99 -18.87 1.15
N PRO A 58 -18.68 -18.73 2.46
CA PRO A 58 -19.34 -19.51 3.50
C PRO A 58 -20.81 -19.11 3.57
N ARG A 59 -21.70 -20.09 3.52
CA ARG A 59 -23.11 -19.89 3.86
C ARG A 59 -23.24 -19.84 5.39
N ARG A 60 -24.17 -19.01 5.91
CA ARG A 60 -24.37 -18.86 7.36
C ARG A 60 -24.51 -20.24 8.04
N GLY A 61 -23.65 -20.51 9.03
CA GLY A 61 -23.63 -21.76 9.79
C GLY A 61 -23.06 -23.01 9.08
N ASN A 62 -22.78 -22.97 7.77
CA ASN A 62 -22.26 -24.12 7.01
C ASN A 62 -20.81 -23.89 6.54
N TYR A 63 -19.88 -23.85 7.48
CA TYR A 63 -18.45 -23.73 7.18
C TYR A 63 -17.84 -25.02 6.59
N ILE A 64 -18.30 -26.21 7.02
CA ILE A 64 -17.83 -27.49 6.47
C ILE A 64 -18.18 -27.55 4.98
N GLY A 65 -19.45 -27.28 4.62
CA GLY A 65 -19.85 -27.24 3.22
C GLY A 65 -19.10 -26.18 2.40
N TYR A 66 -18.71 -25.06 3.01
CA TYR A 66 -17.82 -24.08 2.36
C TYR A 66 -16.44 -24.66 2.07
N LEU A 67 -15.80 -25.30 3.04
CA LEU A 67 -14.48 -25.91 2.88
C LEU A 67 -14.48 -27.00 1.80
N LEU A 68 -15.52 -27.82 1.74
CA LEU A 68 -15.69 -28.85 0.70
C LEU A 68 -15.86 -28.25 -0.70
N ARG A 69 -16.67 -27.17 -0.84
CA ARG A 69 -16.79 -26.44 -2.12
C ARG A 69 -15.46 -25.77 -2.53
N LEU A 70 -14.78 -25.11 -1.60
CA LEU A 70 -13.47 -24.52 -1.85
C LEU A 70 -12.46 -25.59 -2.30
N ARG A 71 -12.39 -26.72 -1.59
CA ARG A 71 -11.55 -27.86 -1.97
C ARG A 71 -11.84 -28.34 -3.39
N LYS A 72 -13.13 -28.59 -3.71
CA LYS A 72 -13.54 -29.00 -5.05
C LYS A 72 -13.12 -27.99 -6.11
N LEU A 73 -13.35 -26.72 -5.89
CA LEU A 73 -12.98 -25.63 -6.80
C LEU A 73 -11.46 -25.61 -7.04
N LEU A 74 -10.66 -25.70 -5.99
CA LEU A 74 -9.19 -25.72 -6.11
C LEU A 74 -8.70 -26.91 -6.92
N ILE A 75 -9.20 -28.13 -6.63
CA ILE A 75 -8.80 -29.36 -7.32
C ILE A 75 -9.26 -29.32 -8.79
N THR A 76 -10.52 -28.98 -9.05
CA THR A 76 -11.08 -28.91 -10.42
C THR A 76 -10.34 -27.92 -11.30
N ASN A 77 -9.89 -26.81 -10.73
CA ASN A 77 -9.08 -25.81 -11.45
C ASN A 77 -7.59 -26.17 -11.57
N GLY A 78 -7.13 -27.28 -11.03
CA GLY A 78 -5.73 -27.71 -11.06
C GLY A 78 -4.79 -26.75 -10.31
N ILE A 79 -5.28 -26.16 -9.20
CA ILE A 79 -4.48 -25.23 -8.40
C ILE A 79 -3.36 -25.98 -7.70
N THR A 80 -2.15 -25.42 -7.77
CA THR A 80 -0.97 -25.97 -7.08
C THR A 80 -0.60 -25.15 -5.83
N ILE A 81 -0.92 -23.85 -5.84
CA ILE A 81 -0.67 -22.93 -4.72
C ILE A 81 -1.91 -22.07 -4.49
N VAL A 82 -2.34 -21.93 -3.24
CA VAL A 82 -3.26 -20.89 -2.81
C VAL A 82 -2.46 -19.75 -2.18
N HIS A 83 -2.65 -18.52 -2.66
CA HIS A 83 -2.06 -17.33 -2.08
C HIS A 83 -3.14 -16.46 -1.43
N ALA A 84 -3.29 -16.61 -0.13
CA ALA A 84 -4.26 -15.87 0.66
C ALA A 84 -3.74 -14.47 1.01
N GLN A 85 -4.62 -13.47 0.95
CA GLN A 85 -4.28 -12.07 1.22
C GLN A 85 -4.71 -11.61 2.62
N GLN A 86 -5.28 -12.52 3.40
CA GLN A 86 -5.68 -12.30 4.79
C GLN A 86 -5.57 -13.61 5.57
N TYR A 87 -5.22 -13.55 6.85
CA TYR A 87 -5.03 -14.73 7.71
C TYR A 87 -6.25 -15.66 7.77
N ILE A 88 -7.48 -15.10 7.71
CA ILE A 88 -8.69 -15.91 7.75
C ILE A 88 -8.86 -16.73 6.47
N ASP A 89 -8.48 -16.17 5.33
CA ASP A 89 -8.49 -16.86 4.04
C ASP A 89 -7.40 -17.94 3.99
N GLY A 90 -6.25 -17.67 4.59
CA GLY A 90 -5.18 -18.65 4.77
C GLY A 90 -5.61 -19.86 5.60
N LEU A 91 -6.31 -19.61 6.71
CA LEU A 91 -6.85 -20.69 7.54
C LEU A 91 -7.88 -21.55 6.76
N TYR A 92 -8.82 -20.92 6.05
CA TYR A 92 -9.79 -21.65 5.22
C TYR A 92 -9.09 -22.44 4.11
N ALA A 93 -8.14 -21.83 3.42
CA ALA A 93 -7.34 -22.51 2.40
C ALA A 93 -6.60 -23.72 2.97
N LYS A 94 -5.93 -23.56 4.10
CA LYS A 94 -5.18 -24.65 4.72
C LYS A 94 -6.06 -25.81 5.12
N LEU A 95 -7.24 -25.55 5.70
CA LEU A 95 -8.21 -26.59 6.04
C LEU A 95 -8.76 -27.29 4.78
N ALA A 96 -9.10 -26.53 3.73
CA ALA A 96 -9.59 -27.09 2.48
C ALA A 96 -8.53 -27.92 1.74
N CYS A 97 -7.25 -27.59 1.89
CA CYS A 97 -6.13 -28.24 1.20
C CYS A 97 -5.53 -29.46 1.94
N ILE A 98 -6.04 -29.85 3.10
CA ILE A 98 -5.54 -31.02 3.83
C ILE A 98 -5.57 -32.26 2.92
N GLY A 99 -4.40 -32.94 2.74
CA GLY A 99 -4.25 -34.15 1.95
C GLY A 99 -4.33 -33.94 0.42
N THR A 100 -4.25 -32.71 -0.10
CA THR A 100 -4.27 -32.44 -1.56
C THR A 100 -2.90 -32.21 -2.17
N GLY A 101 -1.88 -31.93 -1.37
CA GLY A 101 -0.56 -31.47 -1.84
C GLY A 101 -0.51 -30.00 -2.26
N ILE A 102 -1.66 -29.29 -2.29
CA ILE A 102 -1.73 -27.85 -2.60
C ILE A 102 -1.04 -27.07 -1.48
N LYS A 103 -0.10 -26.21 -1.83
CA LYS A 103 0.61 -25.34 -0.88
C LYS A 103 -0.22 -24.10 -0.57
N VAL A 104 -0.12 -23.56 0.65
CA VAL A 104 -0.82 -22.36 1.08
C VAL A 104 0.17 -21.31 1.53
N ILE A 105 0.11 -20.15 0.87
CA ILE A 105 0.93 -18.97 1.14
C ILE A 105 0.02 -17.87 1.68
N GLU A 106 0.52 -17.05 2.57
CA GLU A 106 -0.18 -15.88 3.08
C GLU A 106 0.63 -14.62 2.92
N THR A 107 0.00 -13.52 2.49
CA THR A 107 0.56 -12.17 2.57
C THR A 107 -0.21 -11.35 3.59
N PHE A 108 0.53 -10.71 4.48
CA PHE A 108 0.01 -9.73 5.43
C PHE A 108 0.18 -8.32 4.87
N HIS A 109 -0.94 -7.58 4.70
CA HIS A 109 -0.96 -6.22 4.15
C HIS A 109 -1.10 -5.12 5.21
N GLY A 110 -1.49 -5.46 6.43
CA GLY A 110 -1.69 -4.53 7.54
C GLY A 110 -1.05 -5.01 8.82
N TYR A 111 -1.06 -4.15 9.84
CA TYR A 111 -0.76 -4.54 11.21
C TYR A 111 -2.02 -5.09 11.90
N ASP A 112 -1.85 -5.78 13.02
CA ASP A 112 -2.95 -6.33 13.83
C ASP A 112 -3.28 -5.45 15.06
N PHE A 113 -3.10 -4.14 14.93
CA PHE A 113 -3.41 -3.20 16.02
C PHE A 113 -4.90 -3.26 16.40
N GLY A 114 -5.19 -3.25 17.68
CA GLY A 114 -6.56 -3.32 18.20
C GLY A 114 -7.27 -4.66 18.02
N VAL A 115 -6.59 -5.68 17.50
CA VAL A 115 -7.17 -7.00 17.28
C VAL A 115 -7.28 -7.76 18.59
N GLY A 116 -8.49 -8.28 18.89
CA GLY A 116 -8.78 -9.02 20.13
C GLY A 116 -7.96 -10.32 20.25
N LYS A 117 -7.82 -10.83 21.49
CA LYS A 117 -6.99 -12.01 21.81
C LYS A 117 -7.28 -13.24 20.96
N TRP A 118 -8.55 -13.51 20.64
CA TRP A 118 -8.95 -14.64 19.77
C TRP A 118 -8.43 -14.49 18.35
N ASN A 119 -8.55 -13.31 17.77
CA ASN A 119 -8.02 -13.08 16.43
C ASN A 119 -6.49 -13.15 16.40
N ARG A 120 -5.79 -12.69 17.44
CA ARG A 120 -4.33 -12.87 17.57
C ARG A 120 -3.93 -14.35 17.63
N LEU A 121 -4.73 -15.18 18.30
CA LEU A 121 -4.52 -16.63 18.28
C LEU A 121 -4.71 -17.22 16.88
N LEU A 122 -5.75 -16.80 16.15
CA LEU A 122 -5.99 -17.23 14.77
C LEU A 122 -4.88 -16.79 13.82
N ILE A 123 -4.37 -15.55 13.95
CA ILE A 123 -3.21 -15.07 13.20
C ILE A 123 -1.98 -15.95 13.48
N LYS A 124 -1.70 -16.23 14.75
CA LYS A 124 -0.57 -17.12 15.12
C LYS A 124 -0.72 -18.51 14.52
N LEU A 125 -1.94 -19.06 14.55
CA LEU A 125 -2.23 -20.38 13.96
C LEU A 125 -2.06 -20.35 12.45
N SER A 126 -2.56 -19.32 11.77
CA SER A 126 -2.44 -19.11 10.33
C SER A 126 -0.97 -19.09 9.91
N ILE A 127 -0.15 -18.25 10.54
CA ILE A 127 1.29 -18.18 10.31
C ILE A 127 1.97 -19.56 10.52
N LYS A 128 1.58 -20.29 11.57
CA LYS A 128 2.16 -21.61 11.86
C LYS A 128 1.79 -22.66 10.79
N MET A 129 0.56 -22.62 10.30
CA MET A 129 0.02 -23.61 9.35
C MET A 129 0.41 -23.33 7.89
N ALA A 130 0.66 -22.08 7.52
CA ALA A 130 1.04 -21.69 6.17
C ALA A 130 2.36 -22.35 5.74
N ASP A 131 2.48 -22.69 4.45
CA ASP A 131 3.72 -23.21 3.86
C ASP A 131 4.74 -22.10 3.61
N ALA A 132 4.25 -20.85 3.36
CA ALA A 132 5.06 -19.65 3.37
C ALA A 132 4.24 -18.43 3.81
N VAL A 133 4.93 -17.44 4.38
CA VAL A 133 4.33 -16.19 4.87
C VAL A 133 5.11 -15.00 4.32
N PHE A 134 4.40 -14.06 3.73
CA PHE A 134 4.98 -12.86 3.17
C PHE A 134 4.53 -11.62 3.95
N PHE A 135 5.48 -10.73 4.17
CA PHE A 135 5.25 -9.37 4.67
C PHE A 135 5.60 -8.37 3.58
N VAL A 136 4.93 -7.24 3.56
CA VAL A 136 5.13 -6.23 2.50
C VAL A 136 6.31 -5.29 2.77
N SER A 137 6.92 -5.39 3.96
CA SER A 137 8.15 -4.66 4.33
C SER A 137 8.94 -5.42 5.40
N ASN A 138 10.22 -5.10 5.56
CA ASN A 138 11.03 -5.62 6.66
C ASN A 138 10.54 -5.08 8.02
N SER A 139 10.12 -3.82 8.06
CA SER A 139 9.53 -3.21 9.27
C SER A 139 8.32 -4.00 9.73
N GLN A 140 7.40 -4.36 8.82
CA GLN A 140 6.24 -5.19 9.14
C GLN A 140 6.65 -6.61 9.58
N LYS A 141 7.60 -7.24 8.89
CA LYS A 141 8.14 -8.55 9.27
C LYS A 141 8.68 -8.54 10.69
N GLU A 142 9.48 -7.54 11.05
CA GLU A 142 10.06 -7.43 12.39
C GLU A 142 9.00 -7.18 13.47
N TYR A 143 7.98 -6.39 13.17
CA TYR A 143 6.81 -6.24 14.05
C TYR A 143 6.16 -7.59 14.35
N TYR A 144 5.78 -8.36 13.30
CA TYR A 144 5.14 -9.66 13.48
C TYR A 144 6.08 -10.69 14.16
N ARG A 145 7.38 -10.65 13.83
CA ARG A 145 8.38 -11.49 14.47
C ARG A 145 8.41 -11.28 15.99
N LYS A 146 8.41 -10.04 16.45
CA LYS A 146 8.37 -9.68 17.87
C LYS A 146 7.01 -9.99 18.49
N ALA A 147 5.91 -9.57 17.88
CA ALA A 147 4.55 -9.70 18.44
C ALA A 147 4.11 -11.18 18.61
N TYR A 148 4.57 -12.07 17.73
CA TYR A 148 4.19 -13.50 17.73
C TYR A 148 5.32 -14.45 18.09
N ASN A 149 6.48 -13.94 18.50
CA ASN A 149 7.69 -14.71 18.83
C ASN A 149 8.05 -15.71 17.71
N LEU A 150 8.06 -15.20 16.45
CA LEU A 150 8.40 -16.03 15.31
C LEU A 150 9.91 -16.23 15.24
N LYS A 151 10.33 -17.49 15.12
CA LYS A 151 11.74 -17.81 14.85
C LYS A 151 12.11 -17.37 13.43
N CYS A 152 13.41 -17.15 13.19
CA CYS A 152 13.91 -16.94 11.84
C CYS A 152 13.67 -18.24 11.04
N ASP A 153 12.67 -18.22 10.17
CA ASP A 153 12.18 -19.39 9.43
C ASP A 153 12.29 -19.11 7.93
N LYS A 154 12.82 -20.10 7.19
CA LYS A 154 12.95 -20.04 5.72
C LYS A 154 11.62 -19.82 4.98
N LYS A 155 10.48 -20.06 5.65
CA LYS A 155 9.15 -19.82 5.11
C LYS A 155 8.70 -18.35 5.20
N ILE A 156 9.42 -17.50 5.92
CA ILE A 156 9.08 -16.07 6.10
C ILE A 156 9.94 -15.25 5.15
N SER A 157 9.28 -14.46 4.29
CA SER A 157 9.94 -13.61 3.30
C SER A 157 9.30 -12.21 3.26
N VAL A 158 10.03 -11.24 2.74
CA VAL A 158 9.50 -9.93 2.39
C VAL A 158 9.27 -9.88 0.88
N VAL A 159 8.09 -9.45 0.49
CA VAL A 159 7.72 -9.22 -0.91
C VAL A 159 7.09 -7.83 -0.99
N TYR A 160 7.84 -6.86 -1.47
CA TYR A 160 7.34 -5.48 -1.64
C TYR A 160 6.13 -5.44 -2.56
N ASN A 161 5.17 -4.58 -2.26
CA ASN A 161 4.04 -4.34 -3.13
C ASN A 161 4.51 -3.80 -4.47
N GLY A 162 3.86 -4.25 -5.55
CA GLY A 162 4.05 -3.68 -6.87
C GLY A 162 3.14 -2.48 -7.09
N VAL A 163 3.64 -1.50 -7.82
CA VAL A 163 2.86 -0.33 -8.25
C VAL A 163 2.78 -0.33 -9.76
N ASN A 164 1.58 -0.13 -10.29
CA ASN A 164 1.39 0.01 -11.73
C ASN A 164 1.63 1.47 -12.13
N PHE A 165 2.72 1.70 -12.84
CA PHE A 165 3.13 3.02 -13.30
C PHE A 165 2.60 3.39 -14.70
N ASP A 166 1.77 2.56 -15.34
CA ASP A 166 1.31 2.81 -16.72
C ASP A 166 0.52 4.12 -16.87
N LYS A 167 -0.19 4.52 -15.81
CA LYS A 167 -0.95 5.77 -15.76
C LYS A 167 -0.19 6.93 -15.16
N LEU A 168 1.02 6.68 -14.67
CA LEU A 168 1.84 7.67 -13.98
C LEU A 168 2.93 8.15 -14.94
N GLN A 169 2.77 9.34 -15.50
CA GLN A 169 3.81 9.93 -16.34
C GLN A 169 5.00 10.33 -15.48
N LYS A 170 6.20 10.00 -15.94
CA LYS A 170 7.41 10.55 -15.38
C LYS A 170 7.54 11.99 -15.85
N ARG A 171 7.72 12.90 -14.94
CA ARG A 171 7.92 14.32 -15.28
C ARG A 171 9.17 14.51 -16.13
N SER A 172 9.07 15.46 -17.06
CA SER A 172 10.23 16.04 -17.73
C SER A 172 10.93 17.00 -16.75
N PRO A 173 12.25 17.12 -16.79
CA PRO A 173 13.00 18.11 -16.00
C PRO A 173 12.71 19.57 -16.42
N LEU A 174 11.78 19.81 -17.35
CA LEU A 174 11.33 21.14 -17.69
C LEU A 174 10.46 21.71 -16.57
N LEU A 175 10.96 22.70 -15.89
CA LEU A 175 10.36 23.33 -14.73
C LEU A 175 9.07 24.05 -15.05
N PRO A 176 8.08 24.02 -14.13
CA PRO A 176 7.01 25.02 -14.13
C PRO A 176 7.61 26.42 -13.97
N SER A 177 7.01 27.41 -14.60
CA SER A 177 7.44 28.79 -14.44
C SER A 177 7.60 29.15 -12.95
N ALA A 178 8.72 29.75 -12.58
CA ALA A 178 9.02 30.17 -11.21
C ALA A 178 8.01 31.20 -10.63
N THR A 179 7.07 31.67 -11.43
CA THR A 179 6.07 32.67 -11.09
C THR A 179 4.70 32.09 -10.67
N SER A 180 4.52 30.75 -10.74
CA SER A 180 3.26 30.15 -10.32
C SER A 180 3.23 29.89 -8.81
N LYS A 181 2.05 30.10 -8.19
CA LYS A 181 1.76 29.70 -6.82
C LYS A 181 2.16 28.26 -6.59
N LEU A 182 2.87 27.96 -5.49
CA LEU A 182 3.35 26.62 -5.16
C LEU A 182 2.18 25.65 -4.94
N LYS A 183 2.16 24.52 -5.63
CA LYS A 183 1.14 23.48 -5.49
C LYS A 183 1.78 22.18 -4.99
N PHE A 184 1.27 21.67 -3.88
CA PHE A 184 1.77 20.40 -3.35
C PHE A 184 0.70 19.69 -2.51
N GLY A 185 0.91 18.44 -2.17
CA GLY A 185 -0.14 17.72 -1.46
C GLY A 185 0.27 16.39 -0.88
N THR A 186 -0.72 15.69 -0.37
CA THR A 186 -0.60 14.34 0.19
C THR A 186 -1.74 13.46 -0.30
N VAL A 187 -1.47 12.15 -0.41
CA VAL A 187 -2.48 11.14 -0.79
C VAL A 187 -2.56 10.09 0.31
N GLY A 188 -3.74 9.93 0.90
CA GLY A 188 -4.01 8.94 1.93
C GLY A 188 -5.32 9.20 2.67
N ASN A 189 -6.08 8.13 2.95
CA ASN A 189 -7.32 8.25 3.71
C ASN A 189 -7.04 8.77 5.12
N PHE A 190 -8.00 9.48 5.69
CA PHE A 190 -7.94 9.97 7.07
C PHE A 190 -8.27 8.84 8.03
N VAL A 191 -7.23 8.23 8.56
CA VAL A 191 -7.30 7.13 9.51
C VAL A 191 -6.26 7.35 10.64
N PRO A 192 -6.44 6.78 11.84
CA PRO A 192 -5.61 7.08 13.02
C PRO A 192 -4.11 6.89 12.83
N VAL A 193 -3.71 6.03 11.90
CA VAL A 193 -2.29 5.75 11.59
C VAL A 193 -1.65 6.80 10.67
N ARG A 194 -2.41 7.81 10.26
CA ARG A 194 -1.94 8.91 9.40
C ARG A 194 -1.80 10.17 10.23
N GLU A 195 -0.66 10.83 10.11
CA GLU A 195 -0.33 12.05 10.86
C GLU A 195 -0.65 13.31 10.07
N GLN A 196 -1.87 13.39 9.45
CA GLN A 196 -2.27 14.57 8.68
C GLN A 196 -2.34 15.86 9.53
N ASN A 197 -2.64 15.74 10.82
CA ASN A 197 -2.61 16.88 11.74
C ASN A 197 -1.21 17.52 11.86
N SER A 198 -0.13 16.74 11.78
CA SER A 198 1.24 17.27 11.68
C SER A 198 1.43 18.08 10.41
N LEU A 199 0.87 17.62 9.29
CA LEU A 199 0.92 18.38 8.05
C LEU A 199 0.15 19.72 8.16
N CYS A 200 -1.01 19.74 8.81
CA CYS A 200 -1.75 20.99 9.04
C CYS A 200 -0.93 22.00 9.85
N ARG A 201 -0.22 21.55 10.91
CA ARG A 201 0.67 22.40 11.71
C ARG A 201 1.88 22.89 10.89
N PHE A 202 2.49 22.03 10.09
CA PHE A 202 3.54 22.42 9.15
C PHE A 202 3.06 23.50 8.16
N LEU A 203 1.87 23.37 7.57
CA LEU A 203 1.31 24.33 6.64
C LEU A 203 1.09 25.71 7.29
N LYS A 204 0.70 25.73 8.58
CA LYS A 204 0.62 26.99 9.33
C LYS A 204 2.01 27.64 9.47
N LEU A 205 3.02 26.87 9.84
CA LEU A 205 4.39 27.40 9.92
C LEU A 205 4.89 27.91 8.56
N LEU A 206 4.58 27.22 7.48
CA LEU A 206 4.96 27.59 6.12
C LEU A 206 4.28 28.93 5.71
N LYS A 207 2.99 29.08 6.01
CA LYS A 207 2.26 30.33 5.78
C LYS A 207 2.84 31.51 6.57
N ASP A 208 3.22 31.27 7.83
CA ASP A 208 3.83 32.30 8.69
C ASP A 208 5.21 32.76 8.19
N ARG A 209 5.90 31.96 7.35
CA ARG A 209 7.11 32.33 6.63
C ARG A 209 6.82 33.10 5.33
N GLY A 210 5.56 33.41 5.03
CA GLY A 210 5.17 34.20 3.86
C GLY A 210 5.18 33.42 2.54
N VAL A 211 5.23 32.08 2.58
CA VAL A 211 5.14 31.26 1.36
C VAL A 211 3.71 31.25 0.85
N ASP A 212 3.51 31.57 -0.43
CA ASP A 212 2.21 31.45 -1.11
C ASP A 212 2.06 30.08 -1.75
N PHE A 213 1.01 29.32 -1.34
CA PHE A 213 0.81 27.95 -1.77
C PHE A 213 -0.66 27.54 -1.82
N ASP A 214 -0.91 26.46 -2.58
CA ASP A 214 -2.09 25.61 -2.47
C ASP A 214 -1.68 24.20 -2.05
N PHE A 215 -2.26 23.70 -0.97
CA PHE A 215 -2.04 22.35 -0.49
C PHE A 215 -3.29 21.47 -0.65
N PHE A 216 -3.08 20.24 -1.09
CA PHE A 216 -4.17 19.32 -1.40
C PHE A 216 -4.11 18.05 -0.53
N PHE A 217 -5.12 17.86 0.30
CA PHE A 217 -5.38 16.58 0.94
C PHE A 217 -6.26 15.72 0.05
N VAL A 218 -5.74 14.57 -0.39
CA VAL A 218 -6.47 13.60 -1.23
C VAL A 218 -6.66 12.31 -0.45
N GLY A 219 -7.90 11.99 -0.09
CA GLY A 219 -8.24 10.80 0.68
C GLY A 219 -9.63 10.88 1.28
N ALA A 220 -10.24 9.73 1.53
CA ALA A 220 -11.57 9.66 2.10
C ALA A 220 -11.57 10.02 3.60
N ARG A 221 -12.62 10.72 4.03
CA ARG A 221 -13.00 10.81 5.44
C ARG A 221 -13.47 9.44 5.91
N SER A 222 -12.95 8.93 7.02
CA SER A 222 -13.36 7.65 7.59
C SER A 222 -14.78 7.75 8.14
N GLU A 223 -15.64 6.80 7.79
CA GLU A 223 -17.00 6.71 8.38
C GLU A 223 -16.94 6.27 9.86
N LYS A 224 -15.93 5.49 10.23
CA LYS A 224 -15.77 4.95 11.60
C LYS A 224 -15.08 5.93 12.53
N GLU A 225 -14.12 6.68 12.00
CA GLU A 225 -13.26 7.58 12.75
C GLU A 225 -13.18 8.94 12.04
N PRO A 226 -14.32 9.66 11.94
CA PRO A 226 -14.42 10.91 11.18
C PRO A 226 -13.58 12.04 11.76
N TRP A 227 -13.27 11.97 13.04
CA TRP A 227 -12.56 13.01 13.79
C TRP A 227 -11.17 13.32 13.20
N GLN A 228 -10.47 12.35 12.61
CA GLN A 228 -9.18 12.59 11.95
C GLN A 228 -9.26 13.64 10.84
N TYR A 229 -10.31 13.56 10.03
CA TYR A 229 -10.57 14.54 8.96
C TYR A 229 -11.09 15.85 9.53
N ASP A 230 -12.06 15.77 10.46
CA ASP A 230 -12.76 16.93 11.00
C ASP A 230 -11.80 17.84 11.79
N ASP A 231 -10.88 17.26 12.57
CA ASP A 231 -9.83 17.99 13.29
C ASP A 231 -8.88 18.74 12.34
N CYS A 232 -8.50 18.11 11.21
CA CYS A 232 -7.68 18.78 10.20
C CYS A 232 -8.42 19.98 9.58
N VAL A 233 -9.69 19.80 9.22
CA VAL A 233 -10.51 20.89 8.65
C VAL A 233 -10.67 22.02 9.65
N GLN A 234 -11.03 21.71 10.90
CA GLN A 234 -11.19 22.70 11.95
C GLN A 234 -9.89 23.43 12.26
N TYR A 235 -8.76 22.73 12.31
CA TYR A 235 -7.46 23.36 12.51
C TYR A 235 -7.15 24.35 11.38
N CYS A 236 -7.35 23.97 10.12
CA CYS A 236 -7.11 24.84 8.98
C CYS A 236 -8.00 26.10 9.01
N GLN A 237 -9.27 25.96 9.36
CA GLN A 237 -10.20 27.10 9.50
C GLN A 237 -9.75 28.06 10.60
N ASN A 238 -9.41 27.54 11.78
CA ASN A 238 -9.03 28.35 12.94
C ASN A 238 -7.66 29.03 12.79
N ASN A 239 -6.81 28.56 11.88
CA ASN A 239 -5.45 29.07 11.67
C ASN A 239 -5.27 29.82 10.34
N GLY A 240 -6.37 30.24 9.70
CA GLY A 240 -6.33 31.06 8.49
C GLY A 240 -5.79 30.31 7.26
N LEU A 241 -5.94 28.98 7.19
CA LEU A 241 -5.49 28.16 6.07
C LEU A 241 -6.60 27.79 5.08
N ALA A 242 -7.84 28.23 5.32
CA ALA A 242 -9.01 27.83 4.55
C ALA A 242 -8.92 28.18 3.05
N ASP A 243 -8.23 29.28 2.71
CA ASP A 243 -8.10 29.74 1.32
C ASP A 243 -6.99 29.02 0.53
N CYS A 244 -6.10 28.26 1.20
CA CYS A 244 -4.94 27.63 0.58
C CYS A 244 -4.81 26.13 0.88
N VAL A 245 -5.70 25.56 1.68
CA VAL A 245 -5.72 24.12 1.97
C VAL A 245 -7.03 23.49 1.50
N HIS A 246 -6.93 22.53 0.60
CA HIS A 246 -8.06 21.94 -0.12
C HIS A 246 -8.23 20.46 0.24
N PHE A 247 -9.40 20.07 0.72
CA PHE A 247 -9.76 18.69 1.05
C PHE A 247 -10.57 18.09 -0.10
N LEU A 248 -9.92 17.30 -0.98
CA LEU A 248 -10.51 16.83 -2.23
C LEU A 248 -11.30 15.51 -2.09
N GLY A 249 -11.29 14.89 -0.91
CA GLY A 249 -11.89 13.58 -0.73
C GLY A 249 -11.19 12.48 -1.53
N SER A 250 -11.90 11.38 -1.78
CA SER A 250 -11.37 10.26 -2.58
C SER A 250 -11.38 10.60 -4.07
N ARG A 251 -10.24 10.46 -4.75
CA ARG A 251 -10.04 10.80 -6.16
C ARG A 251 -9.63 9.56 -6.97
N ASN A 252 -9.96 9.56 -8.28
CA ASN A 252 -9.54 8.54 -9.25
C ASN A 252 -8.42 9.04 -10.17
N ASP A 253 -8.16 10.35 -10.16
CA ASP A 253 -7.20 11.07 -10.97
C ASP A 253 -5.93 11.45 -10.18
N VAL A 254 -5.52 10.60 -9.24
CA VAL A 254 -4.28 10.79 -8.46
C VAL A 254 -3.06 10.98 -9.35
N PRO A 255 -2.87 10.22 -10.46
CA PRO A 255 -1.76 10.46 -11.37
C PRO A 255 -1.70 11.89 -11.91
N GLN A 256 -2.84 12.44 -12.35
CA GLN A 256 -2.93 13.80 -12.88
C GLN A 256 -2.68 14.86 -11.79
N LEU A 257 -3.12 14.61 -10.55
CA LEU A 257 -2.82 15.48 -9.42
C LEU A 257 -1.31 15.49 -9.14
N LEU A 258 -0.67 14.32 -9.06
CA LEU A 258 0.78 14.22 -8.89
C LEU A 258 1.54 14.95 -10.01
N GLU A 259 1.08 14.88 -11.25
CA GLU A 259 1.66 15.63 -12.38
C GLU A 259 1.54 17.15 -12.22
N SER A 260 0.51 17.63 -11.54
CA SER A 260 0.25 19.07 -11.37
C SER A 260 0.94 19.69 -10.16
N TRP A 261 1.51 18.88 -9.25
CA TRP A 261 2.11 19.34 -8.00
C TRP A 261 3.61 19.61 -8.13
N ASP A 262 4.14 20.44 -7.27
CA ASP A 262 5.55 20.80 -7.18
C ASP A 262 6.32 19.94 -6.18
N ALA A 263 5.62 19.39 -5.19
CA ALA A 263 6.16 18.49 -4.18
C ALA A 263 5.08 17.59 -3.60
N PHE A 264 5.50 16.53 -2.95
CA PHE A 264 4.66 15.62 -2.19
C PHE A 264 5.14 15.55 -0.74
N VAL A 265 4.23 15.67 0.22
CA VAL A 265 4.55 15.59 1.65
C VAL A 265 3.70 14.50 2.29
N TYR A 266 4.31 13.67 3.11
CA TYR A 266 3.63 12.54 3.73
C TYR A 266 4.05 12.33 5.17
N SER A 267 3.10 12.03 6.04
CA SER A 267 3.35 11.74 7.45
C SER A 267 2.53 10.55 7.92
N THR A 268 3.18 9.64 8.63
CA THR A 268 2.55 8.44 9.19
C THR A 268 3.34 7.93 10.40
N ASP A 269 2.69 7.20 11.29
CA ASP A 269 3.36 6.50 12.39
C ASP A 269 3.16 4.96 12.35
N HIS A 270 2.36 4.44 11.41
CA HIS A 270 2.06 3.01 11.34
C HIS A 270 1.74 2.49 9.93
N ASP A 271 2.36 3.03 8.89
CA ASP A 271 2.17 2.47 7.55
C ASP A 271 2.93 1.15 7.39
N THR A 272 2.40 0.26 6.57
CA THR A 272 3.03 -1.04 6.26
C THR A 272 3.89 -0.99 5.01
N PHE A 273 3.62 -0.04 4.07
CA PHE A 273 4.41 0.09 2.84
C PHE A 273 4.43 1.53 2.31
N GLY A 274 3.27 2.20 2.09
CA GLY A 274 3.24 3.56 1.56
C GLY A 274 3.21 3.65 0.04
N ILE A 275 2.23 3.02 -0.61
CA ILE A 275 2.06 3.03 -2.08
C ILE A 275 2.07 4.47 -2.63
N ALA A 276 1.36 5.41 -2.00
CA ALA A 276 1.29 6.79 -2.45
C ALA A 276 2.65 7.52 -2.45
N VAL A 277 3.53 7.17 -1.50
CA VAL A 277 4.91 7.69 -1.47
C VAL A 277 5.70 7.18 -2.67
N ILE A 278 5.58 5.90 -2.99
CA ILE A 278 6.23 5.30 -4.16
C ILE A 278 5.69 5.91 -5.46
N GLU A 279 4.38 6.15 -5.57
CA GLU A 279 3.77 6.82 -6.72
C GLU A 279 4.33 8.24 -6.89
N ALA A 280 4.45 9.02 -5.81
CA ALA A 280 5.01 10.36 -5.84
C ALA A 280 6.48 10.36 -6.28
N ILE A 281 7.32 9.49 -5.73
CA ILE A 281 8.73 9.34 -6.13
C ILE A 281 8.83 8.93 -7.60
N ALA A 282 8.05 7.93 -8.01
CA ALA A 282 8.06 7.40 -9.37
C ALA A 282 7.54 8.37 -10.43
N SER A 283 6.77 9.40 -10.03
CA SER A 283 6.38 10.50 -10.91
C SER A 283 7.47 11.59 -11.04
N GLY A 284 8.55 11.51 -10.27
CA GLY A 284 9.63 12.51 -10.28
C GLY A 284 9.32 13.73 -9.41
N LEU A 285 8.48 13.59 -8.39
CA LEU A 285 8.19 14.67 -7.45
C LEU A 285 9.23 14.73 -6.33
N PRO A 286 9.77 15.90 -5.97
CA PRO A 286 10.39 16.11 -4.68
C PRO A 286 9.47 15.67 -3.57
N THR A 287 9.89 14.63 -2.83
CA THR A 287 9.04 13.92 -1.87
C THR A 287 9.64 14.03 -0.47
N PHE A 288 8.82 14.44 0.49
CA PHE A 288 9.16 14.59 1.90
C PHE A 288 8.34 13.60 2.71
N VAL A 289 9.02 12.75 3.48
CA VAL A 289 8.36 11.76 4.33
C VAL A 289 8.99 11.76 5.71
N ASN A 290 8.20 11.49 6.75
CA ASN A 290 8.77 11.36 8.07
C ASN A 290 9.63 10.09 8.20
N ASP A 291 10.59 10.09 9.12
CA ASP A 291 11.61 9.06 9.30
C ASP A 291 11.10 7.78 10.00
N TRP A 292 9.82 7.45 9.83
CA TRP A 292 9.26 6.18 10.30
C TRP A 292 9.96 4.98 9.66
N GLU A 293 10.04 3.85 10.37
CA GLU A 293 10.83 2.69 9.96
C GLU A 293 10.55 2.25 8.50
N VAL A 294 9.27 2.12 8.11
CA VAL A 294 8.92 1.72 6.75
C VAL A 294 9.23 2.81 5.73
N MET A 295 9.12 4.09 6.10
CA MET A 295 9.47 5.21 5.21
C MET A 295 10.98 5.23 4.95
N ARG A 296 11.81 4.98 5.96
CA ARG A 296 13.25 4.76 5.76
C ARG A 296 13.52 3.60 4.80
N GLU A 297 12.81 2.48 4.97
CA GLU A 297 12.98 1.29 4.14
C GLU A 297 12.66 1.57 2.67
N ILE A 298 11.45 2.08 2.37
CA ILE A 298 11.00 2.28 0.99
C ILE A 298 11.67 3.46 0.28
N THR A 299 12.27 4.37 1.02
CA THR A 299 13.06 5.49 0.46
C THR A 299 14.55 5.20 0.41
N LEU A 300 14.97 3.97 0.68
CA LEU A 300 16.40 3.57 0.75
C LEU A 300 17.18 4.49 1.69
N ASN A 301 16.70 4.64 2.92
CA ASN A 301 17.25 5.53 3.95
C ASN A 301 17.39 6.98 3.50
N GLY A 302 16.38 7.51 2.82
CA GLY A 302 16.36 8.90 2.36
C GLY A 302 17.03 9.14 1.00
N THR A 303 17.55 8.11 0.34
CA THR A 303 18.11 8.25 -1.02
C THR A 303 17.06 8.70 -2.02
N LEU A 304 15.82 8.17 -1.93
CA LEU A 304 14.75 8.45 -2.88
C LEU A 304 13.86 9.63 -2.47
N ALA A 305 13.83 10.01 -1.19
CA ALA A 305 13.00 11.09 -0.66
C ALA A 305 13.73 11.82 0.47
N THR A 306 13.32 13.03 0.78
CA THR A 306 13.83 13.78 1.95
C THR A 306 13.15 13.28 3.20
N LEU A 307 13.92 12.73 4.14
CA LEU A 307 13.43 12.30 5.44
C LEU A 307 13.40 13.48 6.43
N TYR A 308 12.31 13.63 7.18
CA TYR A 308 12.20 14.55 8.30
C TYR A 308 11.81 13.79 9.58
N LYS A 309 12.12 14.34 10.75
CA LYS A 309 11.82 13.70 12.03
C LYS A 309 10.31 13.57 12.24
N THR A 310 9.87 12.39 12.64
CA THR A 310 8.45 12.11 12.92
C THR A 310 7.91 13.05 13.99
N LYS A 311 6.77 13.71 13.71
CA LYS A 311 6.10 14.68 14.59
C LYS A 311 6.97 15.92 14.89
N ASP A 312 7.85 16.30 13.98
CA ASP A 312 8.67 17.50 14.08
C ASP A 312 8.42 18.39 12.85
N GLU A 313 7.42 19.25 12.97
CA GLU A 313 7.01 20.17 11.92
C GLU A 313 8.07 21.24 11.63
N ALA A 314 8.93 21.54 12.60
CA ALA A 314 10.02 22.49 12.41
C ALA A 314 11.14 21.90 11.54
N ASP A 315 11.49 20.63 11.75
CA ASP A 315 12.44 19.91 10.90
C ASP A 315 11.92 19.75 9.46
N LEU A 316 10.61 19.47 9.30
CA LEU A 316 9.99 19.47 7.97
C LEU A 316 10.04 20.85 7.32
N LEU A 317 9.72 21.92 8.06
CA LEU A 317 9.78 23.29 7.55
C LEU A 317 11.19 23.66 7.09
N GLU A 318 12.22 23.38 7.88
CA GLU A 318 13.61 23.67 7.52
C GLU A 318 13.98 23.00 6.20
N LYS A 319 13.71 21.70 6.05
CA LYS A 319 14.00 20.93 4.84
C LYS A 319 13.20 21.39 3.64
N PHE A 320 11.95 21.77 3.86
CA PHE A 320 11.10 22.29 2.79
C PHE A 320 11.55 23.69 2.32
N MET A 321 12.00 24.55 3.23
CA MET A 321 12.58 25.86 2.88
C MET A 321 13.88 25.71 2.10
N LEU A 322 14.73 24.74 2.42
CA LEU A 322 15.93 24.41 1.64
C LEU A 322 15.57 23.92 0.23
N PHE A 323 14.52 23.12 0.10
CA PHE A 323 13.98 22.73 -1.22
C PHE A 323 13.54 23.97 -2.03
N LEU A 324 12.80 24.90 -1.43
CA LEU A 324 12.35 26.11 -2.14
C LEU A 324 13.51 26.97 -2.63
N GLN A 325 14.61 27.04 -1.88
CA GLN A 325 15.83 27.75 -2.27
C GLN A 325 16.59 27.09 -3.41
N ASN A 326 16.48 25.75 -3.55
CA ASN A 326 17.21 24.93 -4.52
C ASN A 326 16.30 24.18 -5.47
N ARG A 327 15.12 24.73 -5.75
CA ARG A 327 13.97 24.05 -6.39
C ARG A 327 14.37 23.31 -7.67
N ASP A 328 15.12 23.95 -8.56
CA ASP A 328 15.52 23.39 -9.85
C ASP A 328 16.40 22.15 -9.69
N SER A 329 17.41 22.24 -8.83
CA SER A 329 18.31 21.13 -8.53
C SER A 329 17.58 19.96 -7.87
N GLU A 330 16.68 20.24 -6.92
CA GLU A 330 15.91 19.18 -6.23
C GLU A 330 14.91 18.48 -7.16
N TRP A 331 14.34 19.23 -8.13
CA TRP A 331 13.51 18.66 -9.16
C TRP A 331 14.27 17.70 -10.09
N GLN A 332 15.45 18.12 -10.55
CA GLN A 332 16.31 17.25 -11.36
C GLN A 332 16.66 15.97 -10.62
N LYS A 333 17.08 16.09 -9.37
CA LYS A 333 17.37 14.93 -8.50
C LYS A 333 16.14 14.01 -8.33
N ALA A 334 14.93 14.57 -8.19
CA ALA A 334 13.71 13.79 -8.05
C ALA A 334 13.38 13.00 -9.34
N CYS A 335 13.61 13.61 -10.51
CA CYS A 335 13.46 12.92 -11.80
C CYS A 335 14.44 11.73 -11.95
N ASP A 336 15.70 11.89 -11.49
CA ASP A 336 16.70 10.82 -11.54
C ASP A 336 16.33 9.66 -10.60
N LYS A 337 15.78 9.96 -9.41
CA LYS A 337 15.32 8.99 -8.41
C LYS A 337 14.08 8.19 -8.87
N ALA A 338 13.26 8.77 -9.74
CA ALA A 338 12.04 8.13 -10.25
C ALA A 338 12.33 6.81 -10.97
N ASP A 339 13.41 6.72 -11.74
CA ASP A 339 13.77 5.49 -12.46
C ASP A 339 14.14 4.37 -11.50
N ILE A 340 14.87 4.69 -10.42
CA ILE A 340 15.23 3.73 -9.38
C ILE A 340 13.97 3.18 -8.71
N ALA A 341 13.02 4.05 -8.34
CA ALA A 341 11.76 3.62 -7.74
C ALA A 341 10.93 2.75 -8.68
N ARG A 342 10.86 3.10 -9.97
CA ARG A 342 10.16 2.33 -11.00
C ARG A 342 10.79 0.95 -11.23
N GLU A 343 12.11 0.83 -11.16
CA GLU A 343 12.79 -0.46 -11.26
C GLU A 343 12.48 -1.37 -10.07
N ILE A 344 12.54 -0.83 -8.84
CA ILE A 344 12.38 -1.62 -7.60
C ILE A 344 10.93 -1.99 -7.35
N TYR A 345 9.99 -1.04 -7.54
CA TYR A 345 8.61 -1.14 -7.07
C TYR A 345 7.58 -1.37 -8.18
N SER A 346 7.99 -1.64 -9.42
CA SER A 346 7.04 -1.91 -10.50
C SER A 346 6.23 -3.19 -10.27
N ILE A 347 4.99 -3.20 -10.78
CA ILE A 347 4.16 -4.41 -10.80
C ILE A 347 4.85 -5.56 -11.53
N LYS A 348 5.64 -5.28 -12.56
CA LYS A 348 6.46 -6.26 -13.26
C LYS A 348 7.48 -6.91 -12.31
N ARG A 349 8.23 -6.11 -11.55
CA ARG A 349 9.21 -6.60 -10.56
C ARG A 349 8.55 -7.44 -9.48
N HIS A 350 7.40 -6.98 -8.98
CA HIS A 350 6.59 -7.73 -8.01
C HIS A 350 6.20 -9.12 -8.53
N LEU A 351 5.66 -9.21 -9.75
CA LEU A 351 5.27 -10.47 -10.37
C LEU A 351 6.47 -11.41 -10.60
N GLN A 352 7.62 -10.89 -11.01
CA GLN A 352 8.86 -11.65 -11.13
C GLN A 352 9.33 -12.22 -9.79
N ASN A 353 9.32 -11.41 -8.74
CA ASN A 353 9.67 -11.86 -7.38
C ASN A 353 8.72 -12.96 -6.89
N LEU A 354 7.41 -12.78 -7.09
CA LEU A 354 6.42 -13.80 -6.76
C LEU A 354 6.65 -15.09 -7.53
N ASN A 355 6.91 -15.01 -8.85
CA ASN A 355 7.19 -16.20 -9.67
C ASN A 355 8.38 -17.01 -9.15
N THR A 356 9.48 -16.32 -8.85
CA THR A 356 10.69 -16.97 -8.29
C THR A 356 10.38 -17.70 -6.98
N ILE A 357 9.60 -17.09 -6.10
CA ILE A 357 9.25 -17.68 -4.81
C ILE A 357 8.26 -18.83 -5.01
N TYR A 358 7.25 -18.70 -5.86
CA TYR A 358 6.30 -19.77 -6.15
C TYR A 358 6.97 -21.01 -6.74
N GLN A 359 7.92 -20.83 -7.68
CA GLN A 359 8.70 -21.94 -8.22
C GLN A 359 9.46 -22.68 -7.12
N ARG A 360 10.15 -21.94 -6.24
CA ARG A 360 10.86 -22.54 -5.09
C ARG A 360 9.93 -23.33 -4.18
N ILE A 361 8.74 -22.79 -3.85
CA ILE A 361 7.79 -23.45 -2.95
C ILE A 361 7.16 -24.69 -3.62
N ASN A 362 6.90 -24.63 -4.93
CA ASN A 362 6.31 -25.74 -5.67
C ASN A 362 7.29 -26.95 -5.80
N THR A 363 8.61 -26.71 -5.72
CA THR A 363 9.64 -27.77 -5.77
C THR A 363 9.96 -28.36 -4.40
N LEU A 364 9.56 -27.72 -3.31
CA LEU A 364 9.72 -28.27 -1.96
C LEU A 364 8.68 -29.39 -1.74
N LYS A 365 9.18 -30.65 -1.74
CA LYS A 365 8.38 -31.84 -1.41
C LYS A 365 8.01 -31.93 0.06
#